data_2f99b94f8dbb6538cf36c5c1c8a405f5
#
_entry.id   2f99b94f8dbb6538cf36c5c1c8a405f5
#
_cell.length_a   1.000
_cell.length_b   1.000
_cell.length_c   1.000
_cell.angle_alpha   90.00
_cell.angle_beta   90.00
_cell.angle_gamma   90.00
#
_symmetry.space_group_name_H-M   'P 1'
#
loop_
_entity.id
_entity.type
_entity.pdbx_description
1 polymer ?
#
loop_
_entity_poly.entity_id
_entity_poly.type
_entity_poly.pdbx_seq_one_letter_code
_entity_poly.pdbx_strand_id
1 'polypeptide(L)'
;MALPKGDAAELALHFDNEKHGRGEGVLHYRAFSQSARVSRAILLLVYCWLVAVVTIPIPILHLIAVPGFFIGGIILFVQQLRSKTHVESALGQCPVHVAEVDIPLEHHMWPPVWVHCPECKASLHLVADVGHQELEDKID
;
A
#
# COMPACT_ATOMS: atom_id res chain seq x y z
N MET A 1 -6.01 1.88 -21.18
CA MET A 1 -6.07 0.56 -20.53
C MET A 1 -6.25 0.74 -19.03
N ALA A 2 -7.32 0.26 -18.45
CA ALA A 2 -7.54 0.36 -17.03
C ALA A 2 -6.66 -0.65 -16.29
N LEU A 3 -5.91 -0.19 -15.27
CA LEU A 3 -5.17 -1.09 -14.39
C LEU A 3 -6.15 -1.93 -13.56
N PRO A 4 -5.90 -3.23 -13.35
CA PRO A 4 -6.74 -4.05 -12.51
C PRO A 4 -6.76 -3.49 -11.10
N LYS A 5 -7.96 -3.25 -10.58
CA LYS A 5 -8.18 -2.85 -9.19
C LYS A 5 -8.14 -4.11 -8.31
N GLY A 6 -7.45 -4.05 -7.18
CA GLY A 6 -7.51 -5.11 -6.19
C GLY A 6 -8.89 -5.23 -5.55
N ASP A 7 -9.18 -6.39 -5.00
CA ASP A 7 -10.40 -6.63 -4.25
C ASP A 7 -10.36 -5.90 -2.91
N ALA A 8 -11.44 -5.18 -2.61
CA ALA A 8 -11.58 -4.51 -1.33
C ALA A 8 -11.85 -5.56 -0.23
N ALA A 9 -11.12 -5.47 0.86
CA ALA A 9 -11.25 -6.36 1.99
C ALA A 9 -11.16 -5.58 3.30
N GLU A 10 -11.66 -6.18 4.37
CA GLU A 10 -11.72 -5.57 5.69
C GLU A 10 -11.03 -6.49 6.72
N LEU A 11 -10.32 -5.91 7.64
CA LEU A 11 -9.63 -6.61 8.71
C LEU A 11 -9.98 -5.97 10.05
N ALA A 12 -10.30 -6.78 11.06
CA ALA A 12 -10.55 -6.31 12.41
C ALA A 12 -9.31 -5.61 12.97
N LEU A 13 -9.52 -4.45 13.58
CA LEU A 13 -8.50 -3.55 14.06
C LEU A 13 -8.89 -3.00 15.43
N HIS A 14 -7.91 -2.75 16.28
CA HIS A 14 -8.11 -2.07 17.55
C HIS A 14 -7.36 -0.73 17.57
N PHE A 15 -8.07 0.30 18.03
CA PHE A 15 -7.51 1.60 18.33
C PHE A 15 -7.14 1.62 19.81
N ASP A 16 -5.87 1.52 20.11
CA ASP A 16 -5.37 1.50 21.49
C ASP A 16 -4.86 2.88 21.91
N ASN A 17 -5.29 3.35 23.08
CA ASN A 17 -4.78 4.56 23.71
C ASN A 17 -4.36 4.24 25.14
N GLU A 18 -3.14 4.58 25.51
CA GLU A 18 -2.57 4.27 26.84
C GLU A 18 -3.41 4.77 28.03
N LYS A 19 -4.15 5.87 27.84
CA LYS A 19 -4.94 6.52 28.91
C LYS A 19 -6.43 6.19 28.86
N HIS A 20 -6.98 5.90 27.70
CA HIS A 20 -8.43 5.78 27.47
C HIS A 20 -8.88 4.38 27.07
N GLY A 21 -7.97 3.43 26.93
CA GLY A 21 -8.27 2.05 26.60
C GLY A 21 -8.34 1.76 25.10
N ARG A 22 -9.18 0.81 24.71
CA ARG A 22 -9.31 0.32 23.35
C ARG A 22 -10.64 0.66 22.72
N GLY A 23 -10.61 1.09 21.46
CA GLY A 23 -11.77 1.16 20.58
C GLY A 23 -11.69 0.09 19.49
N GLU A 24 -12.83 -0.36 19.03
CA GLU A 24 -12.91 -1.31 17.90
C GLU A 24 -12.97 -0.57 16.57
N GLY A 25 -12.40 -1.17 15.53
CA GLY A 25 -12.41 -0.62 14.20
C GLY A 25 -12.15 -1.65 13.13
N VAL A 26 -12.15 -1.19 11.90
CA VAL A 26 -11.93 -2.00 10.70
C VAL A 26 -10.88 -1.33 9.84
N LEU A 27 -9.91 -2.10 9.38
CA LEU A 27 -8.92 -1.68 8.41
C LEU A 27 -9.43 -2.01 7.01
N HIS A 28 -9.59 -0.99 6.19
CA HIS A 28 -9.88 -1.16 4.78
C HIS A 28 -8.58 -1.30 3.99
N TYR A 29 -8.45 -2.39 3.27
CA TYR A 29 -7.30 -2.65 2.42
C TYR A 29 -7.72 -3.28 1.09
N ARG A 30 -6.83 -3.22 0.11
CA ARG A 30 -7.00 -3.90 -1.18
C ARG A 30 -6.00 -5.02 -1.31
N ALA A 31 -6.49 -6.20 -1.62
CA ALA A 31 -5.69 -7.35 -1.97
C ALA A 31 -5.59 -7.47 -3.49
N PHE A 32 -4.39 -7.67 -4.00
CA PHE A 32 -4.16 -7.88 -5.42
C PHE A 32 -3.89 -9.35 -5.71
N SER A 33 -4.71 -9.95 -6.57
CA SER A 33 -4.46 -11.30 -7.06
C SER A 33 -3.12 -11.37 -7.82
N GLN A 34 -2.57 -12.56 -7.93
CA GLN A 34 -1.28 -12.77 -8.61
C GLN A 34 -1.33 -12.27 -10.07
N SER A 35 -2.42 -12.53 -10.78
CA SER A 35 -2.62 -12.06 -12.15
C SER A 35 -2.66 -10.54 -12.25
N ALA A 36 -3.31 -9.85 -11.30
CA ALA A 36 -3.36 -8.39 -11.25
C ALA A 36 -1.99 -7.78 -10.97
N ARG A 37 -1.21 -8.37 -10.08
CA ARG A 37 0.17 -7.94 -9.78
C ARG A 37 1.08 -8.08 -10.99
N VAL A 38 1.04 -9.24 -11.64
CA VAL A 38 1.86 -9.51 -12.82
C VAL A 38 1.51 -8.57 -13.96
N SER A 39 0.22 -8.37 -14.27
CA SER A 39 -0.19 -7.47 -15.36
C SER A 39 0.25 -6.02 -15.11
N ARG A 40 0.15 -5.52 -13.88
CA ARG A 40 0.63 -4.17 -13.50
C ARG A 40 2.15 -4.06 -13.62
N ALA A 41 2.88 -5.09 -13.17
CA ALA A 41 4.33 -5.13 -13.24
C ALA A 41 4.81 -5.13 -14.70
N ILE A 42 4.18 -5.91 -15.58
CA ILE A 42 4.49 -5.96 -17.00
C ILE A 42 4.22 -4.61 -17.69
N LEU A 43 3.06 -4.00 -17.42
CA LEU A 43 2.74 -2.67 -17.98
C LEU A 43 3.78 -1.61 -17.61
N LEU A 44 4.22 -1.61 -16.35
CA LEU A 44 5.22 -0.67 -15.87
C LEU A 44 6.59 -0.92 -16.51
N LEU A 45 6.98 -2.19 -16.67
CA LEU A 45 8.22 -2.58 -17.34
C LEU A 45 8.21 -2.17 -18.83
N VAL A 46 7.11 -2.44 -19.53
CA VAL A 46 6.94 -2.04 -20.94
C VAL A 46 7.00 -0.53 -21.08
N TYR A 47 6.37 0.22 -20.18
CA TYR A 47 6.43 1.66 -20.18
C TYR A 47 7.86 2.19 -20.01
N CYS A 48 8.63 1.65 -19.04
CA CYS A 48 10.03 2.02 -18.84
C CYS A 48 10.89 1.72 -20.07
N TRP A 49 10.66 0.61 -20.73
CA TRP A 49 11.40 0.23 -21.93
C TRP A 49 11.04 1.09 -23.13
N LEU A 50 9.75 1.45 -23.30
CA LEU A 50 9.34 2.38 -24.36
C LEU A 50 10.01 3.76 -24.18
N VAL A 51 10.08 4.26 -22.95
CA VAL A 51 10.79 5.51 -22.66
C VAL A 51 12.29 5.37 -23.00
N ALA A 52 12.91 4.25 -22.65
CA ALA A 52 14.31 3.98 -23.01
C ALA A 52 14.53 3.99 -24.54
N VAL A 53 13.63 3.37 -25.31
CA VAL A 53 13.71 3.36 -26.79
C VAL A 53 13.56 4.75 -27.38
N VAL A 54 12.63 5.58 -26.85
CA VAL A 54 12.43 6.95 -27.30
C VAL A 54 13.66 7.85 -27.07
N THR A 55 14.51 7.51 -26.09
CA THR A 55 15.73 8.27 -25.81
C THR A 55 16.92 7.91 -26.71
N ILE A 56 16.83 6.84 -27.52
CA ILE A 56 17.94 6.36 -28.41
C ILE A 56 18.44 7.45 -29.38
N PRO A 57 17.57 8.26 -30.05
CA PRO A 57 18.06 9.25 -30.99
C PRO A 57 18.88 10.39 -30.38
N ILE A 58 18.91 10.50 -29.06
CA ILE A 58 19.70 11.53 -28.35
C ILE A 58 21.02 10.91 -27.85
N PRO A 59 22.16 11.15 -28.51
CA PRO A 59 23.37 10.34 -28.33
C PRO A 59 23.97 10.39 -26.92
N ILE A 60 23.88 11.51 -26.21
CA ILE A 60 24.41 11.65 -24.86
C ILE A 60 23.40 11.09 -23.82
N LEU A 61 22.13 11.35 -24.05
CA LEU A 61 21.08 10.97 -23.10
C LEU A 61 20.87 9.45 -23.08
N HIS A 62 20.95 8.75 -24.23
CA HIS A 62 20.69 7.33 -24.27
C HIS A 62 21.71 6.49 -23.51
N LEU A 63 22.99 6.93 -23.45
CA LEU A 63 24.04 6.23 -22.70
C LEU A 63 23.74 6.11 -21.20
N ILE A 64 23.02 7.07 -20.65
CA ILE A 64 22.61 7.08 -19.23
C ILE A 64 21.19 6.58 -19.07
N ALA A 65 20.26 7.01 -19.94
CA ALA A 65 18.86 6.71 -19.84
C ALA A 65 18.55 5.24 -20.11
N VAL A 66 19.15 4.62 -21.12
CA VAL A 66 18.87 3.22 -21.47
C VAL A 66 19.24 2.27 -20.33
N PRO A 67 20.48 2.26 -19.78
CA PRO A 67 20.78 1.41 -18.64
C PRO A 67 19.99 1.80 -17.38
N GLY A 68 19.75 3.09 -17.17
CA GLY A 68 18.98 3.60 -16.03
C GLY A 68 17.53 3.11 -16.05
N PHE A 69 16.82 3.23 -17.17
CA PHE A 69 15.45 2.76 -17.32
C PHE A 69 15.34 1.24 -17.36
N PHE A 70 16.35 0.56 -17.88
CA PHE A 70 16.39 -0.90 -17.91
C PHE A 70 16.51 -1.47 -16.49
N ILE A 71 17.48 -1.01 -15.72
CA ILE A 71 17.68 -1.43 -14.32
C ILE A 71 16.54 -0.95 -13.44
N GLY A 72 16.12 0.32 -13.56
CA GLY A 72 15.00 0.89 -12.83
C GLY A 72 13.69 0.16 -13.11
N GLY A 73 13.43 -0.21 -14.36
CA GLY A 73 12.28 -1.01 -14.77
C GLY A 73 12.24 -2.38 -14.11
N ILE A 74 13.38 -3.06 -14.01
CA ILE A 74 13.48 -4.35 -13.30
C ILE A 74 13.23 -4.20 -11.81
N ILE A 75 13.80 -3.17 -11.18
CA ILE A 75 13.59 -2.91 -9.75
C ILE A 75 12.11 -2.65 -9.46
N LEU A 76 11.47 -1.78 -10.22
CA LEU A 76 10.06 -1.47 -10.10
C LEU A 76 9.17 -2.69 -10.38
N PHE A 77 9.53 -3.50 -11.35
CA PHE A 77 8.85 -4.77 -11.65
C PHE A 77 8.87 -5.71 -10.44
N VAL A 78 10.04 -5.93 -9.83
CA VAL A 78 10.18 -6.78 -8.65
C VAL A 78 9.42 -6.21 -7.45
N GLN A 79 9.48 -4.89 -7.22
CA GLN A 79 8.72 -4.23 -6.15
C GLN A 79 7.22 -4.41 -6.34
N GLN A 80 6.73 -4.26 -7.58
CA GLN A 80 5.31 -4.42 -7.88
C GLN A 80 4.83 -5.87 -7.69
N LEU A 81 5.65 -6.86 -8.00
CA LEU A 81 5.34 -8.27 -7.75
C LEU A 81 5.26 -8.60 -6.26
N ARG A 82 6.07 -7.94 -5.43
CA ARG A 82 6.07 -8.11 -3.97
C ARG A 82 4.92 -7.42 -3.28
N SER A 83 4.35 -6.38 -3.87
CA SER A 83 3.26 -5.62 -3.28
C SER A 83 1.93 -6.35 -3.43
N LYS A 84 1.56 -7.15 -2.42
CA LYS A 84 0.33 -7.96 -2.41
C LYS A 84 -0.90 -7.19 -1.93
N THR A 85 -0.70 -6.25 -1.01
CA THR A 85 -1.79 -5.54 -0.34
C THR A 85 -1.48 -4.05 -0.21
N HIS A 86 -2.50 -3.22 -0.33
CA HIS A 86 -2.42 -1.78 -0.10
C HIS A 86 -3.45 -1.37 0.94
N VAL A 87 -3.00 -0.72 1.99
CA VAL A 87 -3.87 -0.12 3.01
C VAL A 87 -4.52 1.14 2.44
N GLU A 88 -5.79 1.36 2.72
CA GLU A 88 -6.52 2.57 2.31
C GLU A 88 -6.83 3.47 3.52
N SER A 89 -7.58 2.94 4.47
CA SER A 89 -7.95 3.70 5.67
C SER A 89 -8.30 2.76 6.84
N ALA A 90 -8.35 3.33 8.02
CA ALA A 90 -8.86 2.69 9.23
C ALA A 90 -10.10 3.43 9.72
N LEU A 91 -11.22 2.72 9.77
CA LEU A 91 -12.49 3.24 10.28
C LEU A 91 -12.78 2.60 11.63
N GLY A 92 -13.09 3.41 12.63
CA GLY A 92 -13.45 2.87 13.94
C GLY A 92 -13.69 3.91 15.01
N GLN A 93 -13.94 3.45 16.21
CA GLN A 93 -14.20 4.30 17.36
C GLN A 93 -12.92 4.78 18.02
N CYS A 94 -12.75 6.10 18.09
CA CYS A 94 -11.68 6.68 18.88
C CYS A 94 -11.98 6.51 20.38
N PRO A 95 -11.10 5.91 21.18
CA PRO A 95 -11.34 5.69 22.60
C PRO A 95 -11.35 6.98 23.44
N VAL A 96 -10.82 8.07 22.89
CA VAL A 96 -10.69 9.35 23.61
C VAL A 96 -11.99 10.15 23.61
N HIS A 97 -12.61 10.33 22.43
CA HIS A 97 -13.85 11.12 22.30
C HIS A 97 -15.08 10.28 21.92
N VAL A 98 -14.90 8.96 21.87
CA VAL A 98 -15.98 7.95 21.65
C VAL A 98 -16.82 8.25 20.41
N ALA A 99 -16.20 8.71 19.34
CA ALA A 99 -16.82 8.96 18.05
C ALA A 99 -16.16 8.14 16.95
N GLU A 100 -16.92 7.81 15.94
CA GLU A 100 -16.40 7.13 14.75
C GLU A 100 -15.50 8.07 13.94
N VAL A 101 -14.32 7.61 13.62
CA VAL A 101 -13.33 8.35 12.82
C VAL A 101 -12.81 7.50 11.69
N ASP A 102 -12.59 8.14 10.56
CA ASP A 102 -11.90 7.54 9.41
C ASP A 102 -10.49 8.16 9.31
N ILE A 103 -9.48 7.32 9.45
CA ILE A 103 -8.09 7.73 9.41
C ILE A 103 -7.49 7.26 8.09
N PRO A 104 -7.20 8.17 7.14
CA PRO A 104 -6.53 7.79 5.91
C PRO A 104 -5.11 7.31 6.22
N LEU A 105 -4.75 6.14 5.72
CA LEU A 105 -3.43 5.56 5.87
C LEU A 105 -2.70 5.53 4.54
N GLU A 106 -1.38 5.66 4.58
CA GLU A 106 -0.56 5.44 3.40
C GLU A 106 -0.48 3.95 3.06
N HIS A 107 -0.34 3.63 1.79
CA HIS A 107 -0.40 2.25 1.27
C HIS A 107 0.58 1.26 1.91
N HIS A 108 1.64 1.77 2.52
CA HIS A 108 2.66 0.95 3.19
C HIS A 108 2.55 0.92 4.73
N MET A 109 1.61 1.68 5.31
CA MET A 109 1.41 1.76 6.76
C MET A 109 0.54 0.61 7.25
N TRP A 110 1.14 -0.52 7.54
CA TRP A 110 0.47 -1.66 8.14
C TRP A 110 0.54 -1.61 9.68
N PRO A 111 -0.54 -2.00 10.38
CA PRO A 111 -0.48 -2.20 11.83
C PRO A 111 0.58 -3.25 12.24
N PRO A 112 1.27 -3.07 13.36
CA PRO A 112 1.09 -2.01 14.36
C PRO A 112 1.71 -0.67 13.93
N VAL A 113 0.95 0.42 14.02
CA VAL A 113 1.40 1.76 13.64
C VAL A 113 0.80 2.83 14.57
N TRP A 114 1.57 3.89 14.85
CA TRP A 114 1.10 5.05 15.59
C TRP A 114 0.54 6.10 14.65
N VAL A 115 -0.67 6.54 14.93
CA VAL A 115 -1.37 7.60 14.19
C VAL A 115 -1.99 8.62 15.14
N HIS A 116 -2.42 9.74 14.60
CA HIS A 116 -3.14 10.75 15.35
C HIS A 116 -4.59 10.83 14.88
N CYS A 117 -5.51 10.89 15.83
CA CYS A 117 -6.90 11.12 15.50
C CYS A 117 -7.06 12.47 14.77
N PRO A 118 -7.77 12.53 13.64
CA PRO A 118 -7.94 13.80 12.91
C PRO A 118 -8.78 14.82 13.67
N GLU A 119 -9.63 14.39 14.60
CA GLU A 119 -10.52 15.27 15.35
C GLU A 119 -9.93 15.71 16.69
N CYS A 120 -9.55 14.77 17.55
CA CYS A 120 -9.04 15.10 18.90
C CYS A 120 -7.51 15.14 18.98
N LYS A 121 -6.80 14.78 17.91
CA LYS A 121 -5.32 14.73 17.81
C LYS A 121 -4.63 13.84 18.84
N ALA A 122 -5.36 12.95 19.50
CA ALA A 122 -4.80 11.97 20.42
C ALA A 122 -3.97 10.94 19.68
N SER A 123 -2.87 10.51 20.28
CA SER A 123 -2.05 9.42 19.76
C SER A 123 -2.80 8.10 19.89
N LEU A 124 -2.96 7.40 18.79
CA LEU A 124 -3.62 6.10 18.71
C LEU A 124 -2.64 5.05 18.18
N HIS A 125 -2.57 3.92 18.84
CA HIS A 125 -1.84 2.77 18.36
C HIS A 125 -2.81 1.83 17.67
N LEU A 126 -2.67 1.67 16.37
CA LEU A 126 -3.47 0.75 15.58
C LEU A 126 -2.86 -0.64 15.66
N VAL A 127 -3.65 -1.60 16.13
CA VAL A 127 -3.23 -3.01 16.25
C VAL A 127 -4.23 -3.88 15.50
N ALA A 128 -3.76 -4.68 14.57
CA ALA A 128 -4.58 -5.64 13.84
C ALA A 128 -4.58 -6.99 14.54
N ASP A 129 -5.69 -7.71 14.49
CA ASP A 129 -5.82 -9.05 15.06
C ASP A 129 -4.98 -10.09 14.31
N VAL A 130 -4.72 -9.85 13.02
CA VAL A 130 -3.93 -10.72 12.15
C VAL A 130 -2.69 -9.97 11.67
N GLY A 131 -1.54 -10.60 11.73
CA GLY A 131 -0.29 -10.02 11.24
C GLY A 131 -0.27 -9.88 9.72
N HIS A 132 0.43 -8.87 9.22
CA HIS A 132 0.57 -8.63 7.78
C HIS A 132 1.07 -9.85 6.99
N GLN A 133 2.05 -10.56 7.52
CA GLN A 133 2.60 -11.77 6.88
C GLN A 133 1.58 -12.91 6.78
N GLU A 134 0.81 -13.13 7.85
CA GLU A 134 -0.24 -14.16 7.86
C GLU A 134 -1.37 -13.84 6.86
N LEU A 135 -1.66 -12.55 6.68
CA LEU A 135 -2.62 -12.10 5.69
C LEU A 135 -2.11 -12.32 4.25
N GLU A 136 -0.85 -12.01 4.01
CA GLU A 136 -0.23 -12.22 2.69
C GLU A 136 -0.18 -13.70 2.29
N ASP A 137 0.03 -14.60 3.25
CA ASP A 137 0.01 -16.06 3.01
C ASP A 137 -1.39 -16.58 2.64
N LYS A 138 -2.45 -15.93 3.12
CA LYS A 138 -3.84 -16.30 2.76
C LYS A 138 -4.29 -15.81 1.38
N ILE A 139 -3.59 -14.84 0.79
CA ILE A 139 -3.95 -14.25 -0.51
C ILE A 139 -3.34 -15.05 -1.68
N ASP A 140 -2.31 -15.84 -1.45
CA ASP A 140 -1.73 -16.76 -2.42
C ASP A 140 -2.48 -18.09 -2.40
#